data_6dd66853c36af79983984c732450981d
#
_entry.id   6dd66853c36af79983984c732450981d
#
_cell.length_a   1.000
_cell.length_b   1.000
_cell.length_c   1.000
_cell.angle_alpha   90.00
_cell.angle_beta   90.00
_cell.angle_gamma   90.00
#
_symmetry.space_group_name_H-M   'P 1'
#
loop_
_entity.id
_entity.type
_entity.pdbx_description
1 polymer ?
#
loop_
_entity_poly.entity_id
_entity_poly.type
_entity_poly.pdbx_seq_one_letter_code
_entity_poly.pdbx_strand_id
1 'polypeptide(L)'
;FIPLKADKLVLESALSFARAVDEQLVHNDAHRLTGLHLFWTMVDRRERTPLYESYGKAFAAFRLPVLQTQVPYRSRFSKEILDTSGAVGRSTLFPADRAFAADAALDALAAEILSLME
;
A
#
# COMPACT_ATOMS: atom_id res chain seq x y z
N PHE A 1 -7.99 -2.52 1.50
CA PHE A 1 -6.54 -2.53 1.26
C PHE A 1 -5.88 -1.45 2.11
N ILE A 2 -4.84 -1.81 2.88
CA ILE A 2 -4.15 -0.90 3.79
C ILE A 2 -2.70 -0.73 3.33
N PRO A 3 -2.28 0.47 2.95
CA PRO A 3 -0.89 0.74 2.59
C PRO A 3 0.02 0.80 3.81
N LEU A 4 1.23 0.30 3.66
CA LEU A 4 2.26 0.29 4.69
C LEU A 4 3.49 1.04 4.22
N LYS A 5 4.17 1.67 5.16
CA LYS A 5 5.47 2.30 4.94
C LYS A 5 6.43 1.79 6.02
N ALA A 6 7.71 1.67 5.69
CA ALA A 6 8.75 1.22 6.65
C ALA A 6 9.09 2.33 7.65
N ASP A 7 8.16 2.63 8.51
CA ASP A 7 8.25 3.59 9.61
C ASP A 7 7.54 2.95 10.80
N LYS A 8 8.23 2.92 11.94
CA LYS A 8 7.73 2.21 13.12
C LYS A 8 6.36 2.70 13.57
N LEU A 9 6.16 4.01 13.60
CA LEU A 9 4.89 4.59 14.04
C LEU A 9 3.75 4.24 13.08
N VAL A 10 4.02 4.34 11.77
CA VAL A 10 3.06 3.97 10.75
C VAL A 10 2.70 2.49 10.85
N LEU A 11 3.70 1.63 11.03
CA LEU A 11 3.50 0.18 11.10
C LEU A 11 2.74 -0.25 12.35
N GLU A 12 3.04 0.35 13.50
CA GLU A 12 2.29 0.06 14.72
C GLU A 12 0.83 0.50 14.61
N SER A 13 0.58 1.67 14.05
CA SER A 13 -0.77 2.17 13.80
C SER A 13 -1.52 1.30 12.80
N ALA A 14 -0.86 0.91 11.71
CA ALA A 14 -1.46 0.06 10.70
C ALA A 14 -1.78 -1.34 11.24
N LEU A 15 -0.89 -1.92 12.04
CA LEU A 15 -1.11 -3.22 12.66
C LEU A 15 -2.31 -3.18 13.62
N SER A 16 -2.38 -2.18 14.47
CA SER A 16 -3.49 -2.01 15.40
C SER A 16 -4.82 -1.82 14.67
N PHE A 17 -4.82 -0.98 13.64
CA PHE A 17 -6.00 -0.73 12.82
C PHE A 17 -6.44 -1.99 12.06
N ALA A 18 -5.49 -2.69 11.44
CA ALA A 18 -5.78 -3.91 10.69
C ALA A 18 -6.37 -5.00 11.59
N ARG A 19 -5.84 -5.16 12.79
CA ARG A 19 -6.38 -6.13 13.74
C ARG A 19 -7.80 -5.78 14.18
N ALA A 20 -8.04 -4.51 14.47
CA ALA A 20 -9.38 -4.06 14.87
C ALA A 20 -10.40 -4.26 13.74
N VAL A 21 -10.03 -3.93 12.51
CA VAL A 21 -10.89 -4.14 11.32
C VAL A 21 -11.14 -5.62 11.10
N ASP A 22 -10.10 -6.45 11.19
CA ASP A 22 -10.21 -7.89 10.99
C ASP A 22 -11.16 -8.53 12.01
N GLU A 23 -11.00 -8.19 13.29
CA GLU A 23 -11.83 -8.74 14.35
C GLU A 23 -13.28 -8.23 14.30
N GLN A 24 -13.48 -6.96 14.02
CA GLN A 24 -14.81 -6.34 14.16
C GLN A 24 -15.62 -6.35 12.87
N LEU A 25 -14.97 -6.33 11.71
CA LEU A 25 -15.65 -6.20 10.43
C LEU A 25 -15.54 -7.42 9.53
N VAL A 26 -14.39 -8.08 9.49
CA VAL A 26 -14.20 -9.26 8.63
C VAL A 26 -14.87 -10.50 9.25
N HIS A 27 -14.71 -10.69 10.55
CA HIS A 27 -15.25 -11.85 11.26
C HIS A 27 -16.62 -11.58 11.90
N ASN A 28 -17.29 -10.51 11.49
CA ASN A 28 -18.62 -10.18 12.00
C ASN A 28 -19.65 -10.32 10.87
N ASP A 29 -20.57 -11.25 11.01
CA ASP A 29 -21.61 -11.55 10.01
C ASP A 29 -22.54 -10.36 9.73
N ALA A 30 -22.62 -9.38 10.62
CA ALA A 30 -23.43 -8.18 10.44
C ALA A 30 -22.82 -7.20 9.43
N HIS A 31 -21.56 -7.37 9.07
CA HIS A 31 -20.84 -6.47 8.17
C HIS A 31 -20.42 -7.19 6.89
N ARG A 32 -20.36 -6.45 5.78
CA ARG A 32 -20.05 -7.00 4.46
C ARG A 32 -18.61 -6.79 4.01
N LEU A 33 -17.69 -6.70 4.94
CA LEU A 33 -16.28 -6.63 4.58
C LEU A 33 -15.79 -8.05 4.27
N THR A 34 -15.39 -8.30 3.03
CA THR A 34 -15.04 -9.63 2.56
C THR A 34 -13.61 -10.03 2.89
N GLY A 35 -12.75 -9.07 3.19
CA GLY A 35 -11.36 -9.35 3.52
C GLY A 35 -10.56 -8.11 3.77
N LEU A 36 -9.31 -8.31 4.14
CA LEU A 36 -8.37 -7.26 4.47
C LEU A 36 -7.02 -7.65 3.91
N HIS A 37 -6.37 -6.73 3.19
CA HIS A 37 -5.06 -6.96 2.61
C HIS A 37 -4.17 -5.75 2.84
N LEU A 38 -2.92 -6.01 3.22
CA LEU A 38 -1.90 -5.00 3.44
C LEU A 38 -0.93 -4.99 2.24
N PHE A 39 -0.32 -3.86 1.95
CA PHE A 39 0.71 -3.80 0.92
C PHE A 39 1.75 -2.74 1.22
N TRP A 40 2.99 -3.03 0.85
CA TRP A 40 4.11 -2.13 1.09
C TRP A 40 4.17 -1.03 0.03
N THR A 41 4.31 0.20 0.49
CA THR A 41 4.51 1.39 -0.36
C THR A 41 5.80 2.09 0.03
N MET A 42 6.26 2.98 -0.82
CA MET A 42 7.46 3.79 -0.59
C MET A 42 8.68 2.92 -0.25
N VAL A 43 8.78 1.75 -0.89
CA VAL A 43 9.88 0.82 -0.65
C VAL A 43 11.16 1.35 -1.29
N ASP A 44 12.13 1.70 -0.48
CA ASP A 44 13.45 2.11 -0.94
C ASP A 44 14.43 0.96 -0.76
N ARG A 45 14.90 0.40 -1.88
CA ARG A 45 15.83 -0.74 -1.86
C ARG A 45 17.20 -0.40 -1.29
N ARG A 46 17.53 0.89 -1.22
CA ARG A 46 18.78 1.36 -0.61
C ARG A 46 18.68 1.39 0.91
N GLU A 47 17.48 1.42 1.44
CA GLU A 47 17.23 1.47 2.87
C GLU A 47 17.26 0.06 3.45
N ARG A 48 18.24 -0.18 4.31
CA ARG A 48 18.38 -1.46 5.02
C ARG A 48 17.80 -1.33 6.40
N THR A 49 16.52 -1.61 6.54
CA THR A 49 15.85 -1.58 7.83
C THR A 49 15.32 -2.96 8.18
N PRO A 50 15.41 -3.39 9.45
CA PRO A 50 14.81 -4.65 9.88
C PRO A 50 13.28 -4.59 9.94
N LEU A 51 12.67 -3.42 9.71
CA LEU A 51 11.23 -3.25 9.83
C LEU A 51 10.44 -4.13 8.86
N TYR A 52 10.92 -4.29 7.63
CA TYR A 52 10.23 -5.15 6.65
C TYR A 52 10.11 -6.59 7.15
N GLU A 53 11.20 -7.15 7.64
CA GLU A 53 11.21 -8.53 8.14
C GLU A 53 10.43 -8.65 9.45
N SER A 54 10.67 -7.75 10.38
CA SER A 54 10.08 -7.76 11.71
C SER A 54 8.56 -7.65 11.64
N TYR A 55 8.04 -6.68 10.89
CA TYR A 55 6.60 -6.50 10.74
C TYR A 55 5.98 -7.51 9.79
N GLY A 56 6.73 -8.01 8.81
CA GLY A 56 6.28 -9.12 7.98
C GLY A 56 5.96 -10.36 8.82
N LYS A 57 6.80 -10.66 9.79
CA LYS A 57 6.56 -11.75 10.74
C LYS A 57 5.35 -11.47 11.64
N ALA A 58 5.19 -10.22 12.09
CA ALA A 58 4.05 -9.83 12.91
C ALA A 58 2.73 -9.97 12.14
N PHE A 59 2.68 -9.51 10.89
CA PHE A 59 1.48 -9.66 10.07
C PHE A 59 1.14 -11.13 9.83
N ALA A 60 2.14 -11.96 9.57
CA ALA A 60 1.94 -13.40 9.41
C ALA A 60 1.42 -14.05 10.70
N ALA A 61 1.94 -13.65 11.86
CA ALA A 61 1.52 -14.17 13.15
C ALA A 61 0.05 -13.84 13.44
N PHE A 62 -0.43 -12.68 13.01
CA PHE A 62 -1.83 -12.29 13.16
C PHE A 62 -2.71 -12.70 11.96
N ARG A 63 -2.15 -13.48 11.03
CA ARG A 63 -2.85 -13.95 9.83
C ARG A 63 -3.42 -12.82 8.99
N LEU A 64 -2.68 -11.72 8.91
CA LEU A 64 -3.02 -10.57 8.07
C LEU A 64 -2.31 -10.72 6.73
N PRO A 65 -3.04 -10.89 5.63
CA PRO A 65 -2.40 -11.11 4.34
C PRO A 65 -1.75 -9.85 3.80
N VAL A 66 -0.54 -10.01 3.28
CA VAL A 66 0.24 -8.93 2.64
C VAL A 66 0.41 -9.25 1.17
N LEU A 67 0.17 -8.27 0.32
CA LEU A 67 0.33 -8.43 -1.12
C LEU A 67 1.79 -8.68 -1.49
N GLN A 68 2.00 -9.42 -2.56
CA GLN A 68 3.34 -9.68 -3.08
C GLN A 68 3.93 -8.46 -3.76
N THR A 69 3.09 -7.65 -4.40
CA THR A 69 3.53 -6.44 -5.07
C THR A 69 3.89 -5.38 -4.04
N GLN A 70 5.07 -4.80 -4.21
CA GLN A 70 5.55 -3.67 -3.41
C GLN A 70 5.67 -2.45 -4.30
N VAL A 71 5.16 -1.31 -3.85
CA VAL A 71 5.26 -0.04 -4.58
C VAL A 71 6.56 0.65 -4.18
N PRO A 72 7.51 0.82 -5.11
CA PRO A 72 8.79 1.43 -4.78
C PRO A 72 8.64 2.93 -4.53
N TYR A 73 9.58 3.47 -3.74
CA TYR A 73 9.69 4.92 -3.60
C TYR A 73 10.09 5.56 -4.93
N ARG A 74 9.33 6.55 -5.34
CA ARG A 74 9.64 7.38 -6.51
C ARG A 74 9.30 8.82 -6.18
N SER A 75 10.23 9.71 -6.43
CA SER A 75 10.05 11.14 -6.14
C SER A 75 8.86 11.75 -6.87
N ARG A 76 8.47 11.19 -8.00
CA ARG A 76 7.31 11.65 -8.78
C ARG A 76 6.00 11.58 -7.99
N PHE A 77 5.88 10.64 -7.05
CA PHE A 77 4.69 10.55 -6.20
C PHE A 77 4.51 11.76 -5.28
N SER A 78 5.61 12.40 -4.89
CA SER A 78 5.58 13.55 -3.99
C SER A 78 5.68 14.88 -4.72
N LYS A 79 5.91 14.87 -6.03
CA LYS A 79 5.97 16.09 -6.83
C LYS A 79 4.59 16.45 -7.31
N GLU A 80 4.09 17.58 -6.85
CA GLU A 80 2.94 18.19 -7.49
C GLU A 80 3.31 18.62 -8.90
N ILE A 81 2.51 18.21 -9.87
CA ILE A 81 2.69 18.64 -11.24
C ILE A 81 2.15 20.08 -11.32
N LEU A 82 3.02 21.04 -11.12
CA LEU A 82 2.71 22.43 -11.42
C LEU A 82 2.70 22.56 -12.93
N ASP A 83 1.51 22.81 -13.47
CA ASP A 83 1.39 23.19 -14.85
C ASP A 83 2.05 24.56 -15.04
N THR A 84 2.83 24.73 -16.10
CA THR A 84 3.47 25.98 -16.47
C THR A 84 2.47 27.12 -16.73
N SER A 85 1.19 26.80 -16.88
CA SER A 85 0.10 27.78 -17.02
C SER A 85 -0.42 28.32 -15.70
N GLY A 86 0.11 27.87 -14.55
CA GLY A 86 -0.33 28.30 -13.23
C GLY A 86 -1.59 27.62 -12.73
N ALA A 87 -2.11 26.62 -13.44
CA ALA A 87 -3.20 25.79 -12.95
C ALA A 87 -2.70 24.87 -11.85
N VAL A 88 -3.53 24.65 -10.82
CA VAL A 88 -3.20 23.73 -9.74
C VAL A 88 -2.98 22.33 -10.31
N GLY A 89 -1.80 21.79 -10.10
CA GLY A 89 -1.45 20.47 -10.58
C GLY A 89 -2.34 19.37 -9.99
N ARG A 90 -2.48 18.28 -10.71
CA ARG A 90 -3.25 17.13 -10.24
C ARG A 90 -2.59 16.53 -9.01
N SER A 91 -3.38 16.29 -8.01
CA SER A 91 -2.96 15.49 -6.85
C SER A 91 -2.91 13.99 -7.16
N THR A 92 -3.42 13.58 -8.32
CA THR A 92 -3.42 12.19 -8.76
C THR A 92 -2.43 11.96 -9.88
N LEU A 93 -1.86 10.76 -9.93
CA LEU A 93 -0.89 10.36 -10.94
C LEU A 93 -1.54 9.97 -12.28
N PHE A 94 -2.85 9.96 -12.36
CA PHE A 94 -3.54 9.53 -13.57
C PHE A 94 -3.98 10.72 -14.43
N PRO A 95 -3.86 10.57 -15.77
CA PRO A 95 -3.29 9.40 -16.42
C PRO A 95 -1.77 9.38 -16.29
N ALA A 96 -1.23 8.25 -15.84
CA ALA A 96 0.21 8.03 -15.79
C ALA A 96 0.69 7.48 -17.13
N ASP A 97 1.92 7.80 -17.54
CA ASP A 97 2.48 7.15 -18.70
C ASP A 97 2.81 5.69 -18.39
N ARG A 98 2.85 4.83 -19.42
CA ARG A 98 3.04 3.39 -19.25
C ARG A 98 4.39 3.02 -18.65
N ALA A 99 5.43 3.74 -19.03
CA ALA A 99 6.77 3.48 -18.52
C ALA A 99 6.85 3.75 -17.02
N PHE A 100 6.25 4.84 -16.55
CA PHE A 100 6.21 5.15 -15.14
C PHE A 100 5.34 4.16 -14.37
N ALA A 101 4.17 3.79 -14.89
CA ALA A 101 3.28 2.82 -14.23
C ALA A 101 3.96 1.46 -14.06
N ALA A 102 4.73 1.01 -15.04
CA ALA A 102 5.49 -0.24 -14.95
C ALA A 102 6.64 -0.12 -13.94
N ASP A 103 7.42 0.97 -14.00
CA ASP A 103 8.55 1.20 -13.09
C ASP A 103 8.11 1.33 -11.63
N ALA A 104 6.97 1.96 -11.38
CA ALA A 104 6.40 2.15 -10.05
C ALA A 104 5.55 0.96 -9.58
N ALA A 105 5.53 -0.13 -10.33
CA ALA A 105 4.74 -1.34 -10.05
C ALA A 105 3.23 -1.09 -9.94
N LEU A 106 2.71 -0.01 -10.52
CA LEU A 106 1.28 0.32 -10.44
C LEU A 106 0.43 -0.70 -11.21
N ASP A 107 0.91 -1.13 -12.37
CA ASP A 107 0.20 -2.16 -13.16
C ASP A 107 0.16 -3.49 -12.43
N ALA A 108 1.27 -3.89 -11.80
CA ALA A 108 1.36 -5.12 -11.03
C ALA A 108 0.44 -5.06 -9.80
N LEU A 109 0.41 -3.92 -9.10
CA LEU A 109 -0.47 -3.72 -7.96
C LEU A 109 -1.94 -3.80 -8.38
N ALA A 110 -2.32 -3.14 -9.46
CA ALA A 110 -3.67 -3.17 -9.97
C ALA A 110 -4.09 -4.60 -10.35
N ALA A 111 -3.22 -5.35 -11.00
CA ALA A 111 -3.49 -6.74 -11.38
C ALA A 111 -3.70 -7.62 -10.15
N GLU A 112 -2.87 -7.48 -9.12
CA GLU A 112 -2.99 -8.26 -7.89
C GLU A 112 -4.29 -7.92 -7.15
N ILE A 113 -4.63 -6.64 -7.04
CA ILE A 113 -5.88 -6.20 -6.40
C ILE A 113 -7.10 -6.76 -7.14
N LEU A 114 -7.12 -6.65 -8.47
CA LEU A 114 -8.24 -7.17 -9.27
C LEU A 114 -8.38 -8.69 -9.12
N SER A 115 -7.26 -9.40 -9.07
CA SER A 115 -7.25 -10.85 -8.84
C SER A 115 -7.90 -11.22 -7.50
N LEU A 116 -7.69 -10.43 -6.47
CA LEU A 116 -8.27 -10.68 -5.14
C LEU A 116 -9.74 -10.27 -5.03
N MET A 117 -10.22 -9.47 -5.95
CA MET A 117 -11.63 -9.03 -5.98
C MET A 117 -12.54 -9.97 -6.76
N GLU A 118 -11.98 -10.93 -7.46
CA GLU A 118 -12.75 -11.93 -8.22
C GLU A 118 -13.38 -13.02 -7.34
#